data_2aa05610b7e031ebb8faba826260fb9c
#
_entry.id   2aa05610b7e031ebb8faba826260fb9c
#
_cell.length_a   1.000
_cell.length_b   1.000
_cell.length_c   1.000
_cell.angle_alpha   90.00
_cell.angle_beta   90.00
_cell.angle_gamma   90.00
#
_symmetry.space_group_name_H-M   'P 1'
#
loop_
_entity.id
_entity.type
_entity.pdbx_description
1 polymer ?
#
loop_
_entity_poly.entity_id
_entity_poly.type
_entity_poly.pdbx_seq_one_letter_code
_entity_poly.pdbx_strand_id
1 'polypeptide(L)'
;MNDREFAAALRDRDAILILSHLRPDGDTLGSGAALCSALRRMGKTAYLFPNPETTARYLPYVAQFFAPANFVPACVVAVDIATPNLFPQGFSGAVDLCIDHHPSNALYAGDTLLHAEKSACGEAVLDVIELLTGSVTEQEANLLYIAVTTDTGCFQYANTNADTLRAAARLLELGADNRKISMDFFRKISRARMALVGQIYSCLLYTSPSPR
;
A
#
# COMPACT_ATOMS: atom_id res chain seq x y z
N MET A 1 2.16 -16.67 -10.31
CA MET A 1 1.99 -16.11 -11.68
C MET A 1 2.98 -14.96 -11.91
N ASN A 2 3.19 -14.51 -13.16
CA ASN A 2 3.99 -13.32 -13.49
C ASN A 2 3.10 -12.07 -13.69
N ASP A 3 3.75 -10.88 -13.83
CA ASP A 3 3.04 -9.59 -13.98
C ASP A 3 2.04 -9.56 -15.14
N ARG A 4 2.41 -10.14 -16.30
CA ARG A 4 1.53 -10.17 -17.48
C ARG A 4 0.31 -11.05 -17.27
N GLU A 5 0.49 -12.19 -16.62
CA GLU A 5 -0.60 -13.11 -16.27
C GLU A 5 -1.54 -12.46 -15.25
N PHE A 6 -0.98 -11.77 -14.24
CA PHE A 6 -1.78 -11.05 -13.24
C PHE A 6 -2.56 -9.89 -13.87
N ALA A 7 -1.92 -9.09 -14.72
CA ALA A 7 -2.59 -8.03 -15.45
C ALA A 7 -3.70 -8.57 -16.38
N ALA A 8 -3.46 -9.70 -17.06
CA ALA A 8 -4.48 -10.36 -17.88
C ALA A 8 -5.66 -10.83 -17.02
N ALA A 9 -5.39 -11.48 -15.89
CA ALA A 9 -6.42 -11.93 -14.96
C ALA A 9 -7.29 -10.78 -14.44
N LEU A 10 -6.70 -9.60 -14.18
CA LEU A 10 -7.46 -8.39 -13.80
C LEU A 10 -8.27 -7.81 -14.95
N ARG A 11 -7.77 -7.90 -16.20
CA ARG A 11 -8.54 -7.44 -17.39
C ARG A 11 -9.83 -8.22 -17.59
N ASP A 12 -9.82 -9.50 -17.28
CA ASP A 12 -10.97 -10.41 -17.50
C ASP A 12 -12.00 -10.34 -16.36
N ARG A 13 -11.72 -9.58 -15.27
CA ARG A 13 -12.59 -9.48 -14.09
C ARG A 13 -13.21 -8.09 -13.98
N ASP A 14 -14.35 -8.04 -13.28
CA ASP A 14 -15.04 -6.80 -12.91
C ASP A 14 -15.65 -6.94 -11.50
N ALA A 15 -16.30 -5.90 -11.00
CA ALA A 15 -16.83 -5.83 -9.63
C ALA A 15 -15.76 -6.26 -8.60
N ILE A 16 -14.61 -5.59 -8.64
CA ILE A 16 -13.40 -5.96 -7.90
C ILE A 16 -13.39 -5.29 -6.52
N LEU A 17 -13.24 -6.07 -5.46
CA LEU A 17 -12.97 -5.60 -4.11
C LEU A 17 -11.50 -5.81 -3.77
N ILE A 18 -10.81 -4.74 -3.41
CA ILE A 18 -9.38 -4.78 -3.05
C ILE A 18 -9.26 -4.70 -1.54
N LEU A 19 -8.57 -5.66 -0.94
CA LEU A 19 -8.33 -5.73 0.49
C LEU A 19 -6.98 -5.10 0.84
N SER A 20 -6.96 -4.35 1.93
CA SER A 20 -5.77 -3.97 2.67
C SER A 20 -5.63 -4.84 3.92
N HIS A 21 -4.42 -5.02 4.44
CA HIS A 21 -4.22 -5.83 5.65
C HIS A 21 -4.79 -5.18 6.93
N LEU A 22 -4.94 -6.00 7.97
CA LEU A 22 -5.26 -5.59 9.34
C LEU A 22 -4.27 -4.50 9.80
N ARG A 23 -4.77 -3.42 10.42
CA ARG A 23 -3.96 -2.25 10.79
C ARG A 23 -3.15 -1.68 9.61
N PRO A 24 -3.85 -1.24 8.55
CA PRO A 24 -3.23 -0.94 7.28
C PRO A 24 -2.24 0.22 7.37
N ASP A 25 -1.14 0.09 6.69
CA ASP A 25 -0.11 1.10 6.52
C ASP A 25 -0.16 1.78 5.14
N GLY A 26 0.92 2.47 4.77
CA GLY A 26 0.96 3.19 3.50
C GLY A 26 1.20 2.30 2.31
N ASP A 27 1.85 1.14 2.48
CA ASP A 27 2.09 0.25 1.35
C ASP A 27 0.80 -0.43 0.91
N THR A 28 0.11 -1.13 1.80
CA THR A 28 -1.15 -1.79 1.44
C THR A 28 -2.23 -0.82 0.95
N LEU A 29 -2.36 0.38 1.59
CA LEU A 29 -3.37 1.38 1.22
C LEU A 29 -3.01 2.12 -0.07
N GLY A 30 -1.77 2.53 -0.23
CA GLY A 30 -1.29 3.23 -1.41
C GLY A 30 -1.35 2.35 -2.65
N SER A 31 -0.84 1.13 -2.54
CA SER A 31 -0.86 0.11 -3.58
C SER A 31 -2.28 -0.27 -3.99
N GLY A 32 -3.15 -0.56 -3.01
CA GLY A 32 -4.54 -0.91 -3.28
C GLY A 32 -5.33 0.23 -3.91
N ALA A 33 -5.16 1.48 -3.44
CA ALA A 33 -5.83 2.64 -4.01
C ALA A 33 -5.34 2.98 -5.43
N ALA A 34 -4.04 2.84 -5.70
CA ALA A 34 -3.49 3.03 -7.04
C ALA A 34 -4.03 1.99 -8.02
N LEU A 35 -4.07 0.71 -7.63
CA LEU A 35 -4.65 -0.35 -8.43
C LEU A 35 -6.15 -0.11 -8.69
N CYS A 36 -6.90 0.30 -7.65
CA CYS A 36 -8.31 0.67 -7.77
C CYS A 36 -8.52 1.81 -8.78
N SER A 37 -7.68 2.86 -8.72
CA SER A 37 -7.72 3.99 -9.65
C SER A 37 -7.51 3.52 -11.09
N ALA A 38 -6.48 2.72 -11.35
CA ALA A 38 -6.16 2.20 -12.67
C ALA A 38 -7.28 1.33 -13.24
N LEU A 39 -7.88 0.46 -12.44
CA LEU A 39 -9.00 -0.39 -12.84
C LEU A 39 -10.25 0.45 -13.19
N ARG A 40 -10.57 1.49 -12.38
CA ARG A 40 -11.67 2.41 -12.68
C ARG A 40 -11.43 3.18 -13.99
N ARG A 41 -10.19 3.58 -14.26
CA ARG A 41 -9.79 4.26 -15.50
C ARG A 41 -9.97 3.37 -16.75
N MET A 42 -9.90 2.04 -16.56
CA MET A 42 -10.24 1.06 -17.60
C MET A 42 -11.75 0.82 -17.75
N GLY A 43 -12.59 1.54 -17.00
CA GLY A 43 -14.04 1.37 -17.01
C GLY A 43 -14.57 0.25 -16.11
N LYS A 44 -13.73 -0.31 -15.24
CA LYS A 44 -14.14 -1.36 -14.31
C LYS A 44 -14.74 -0.82 -13.02
N THR A 45 -15.61 -1.60 -12.42
CA THR A 45 -16.14 -1.36 -11.08
C THR A 45 -15.14 -1.92 -10.07
N ALA A 46 -14.42 -1.04 -9.39
CA ALA A 46 -13.40 -1.43 -8.41
C ALA A 46 -13.47 -0.55 -7.17
N TYR A 47 -13.28 -1.15 -6.00
CA TYR A 47 -13.31 -0.46 -4.72
C TYR A 47 -12.30 -1.07 -3.74
N LEU A 48 -11.82 -0.22 -2.80
CA LEU A 48 -11.16 -0.71 -1.59
C LEU A 48 -12.19 -1.17 -0.57
N PHE A 49 -11.89 -2.23 0.14
CA PHE A 49 -12.63 -2.62 1.34
C PHE A 49 -12.52 -1.51 2.39
N PRO A 50 -13.65 -1.04 2.98
CA PRO A 50 -13.63 0.00 4.01
C PRO A 50 -13.03 -0.54 5.32
N ASN A 51 -11.72 -0.57 5.41
CA ASN A 51 -11.01 -1.09 6.57
C ASN A 51 -11.18 -0.14 7.77
N PRO A 52 -11.83 -0.58 8.87
CA PRO A 52 -12.13 0.28 10.02
C PRO A 52 -10.90 0.77 10.78
N GLU A 53 -9.76 0.13 10.58
CA GLU A 53 -8.49 0.51 11.20
C GLU A 53 -7.69 1.54 10.38
N THR A 54 -8.22 1.99 9.24
CA THR A 54 -7.59 3.04 8.43
C THR A 54 -7.46 4.33 9.23
N THR A 55 -6.24 4.76 9.50
CA THR A 55 -5.99 5.94 10.33
C THR A 55 -6.33 7.24 9.58
N ALA A 56 -6.65 8.31 10.34
CA ALA A 56 -6.95 9.64 9.80
C ALA A 56 -5.85 10.21 8.89
N ARG A 57 -4.63 9.72 9.01
CA ARG A 57 -3.50 10.12 8.15
C ARG A 57 -3.69 9.71 6.70
N TYR A 58 -4.25 8.51 6.45
CA TYR A 58 -4.42 7.95 5.12
C TYR A 58 -5.77 8.32 4.47
N LEU A 59 -6.82 8.60 5.28
CA LEU A 59 -8.16 8.89 4.77
C LEU A 59 -8.20 9.94 3.66
N PRO A 60 -7.46 11.07 3.72
CA PRO A 60 -7.47 12.07 2.64
C PRO A 60 -7.02 11.53 1.28
N TYR A 61 -6.27 10.43 1.25
CA TYR A 61 -5.74 9.82 0.05
C TYR A 61 -6.61 8.68 -0.47
N VAL A 62 -7.25 7.91 0.41
CA VAL A 62 -7.87 6.62 0.05
C VAL A 62 -9.38 6.56 0.22
N ALA A 63 -10.02 7.44 0.99
CA ALA A 63 -11.45 7.35 1.32
C ALA A 63 -12.37 7.36 0.08
N GLN A 64 -11.99 8.04 -0.98
CA GLN A 64 -12.74 8.08 -2.25
C GLN A 64 -12.82 6.73 -2.98
N PHE A 65 -11.97 5.80 -2.61
CA PHE A 65 -11.93 4.46 -3.20
C PHE A 65 -12.73 3.43 -2.42
N PHE A 66 -13.19 3.74 -1.21
CA PHE A 66 -13.93 2.79 -0.38
C PHE A 66 -15.23 2.33 -1.04
N ALA A 67 -15.52 1.04 -0.85
CA ALA A 67 -16.74 0.42 -1.35
C ALA A 67 -17.98 1.01 -0.64
N PRO A 68 -19.08 1.24 -1.36
CA PRO A 68 -20.36 1.51 -0.73
C PRO A 68 -20.87 0.25 0.01
N ALA A 69 -21.72 0.45 1.04
CA ALA A 69 -22.16 -0.62 1.92
C ALA A 69 -22.90 -1.78 1.22
N ASN A 70 -23.48 -1.51 0.06
CA ASN A 70 -24.24 -2.49 -0.74
C ASN A 70 -23.42 -3.09 -1.90
N PHE A 71 -22.11 -2.85 -1.96
CA PHE A 71 -21.29 -3.42 -3.02
C PHE A 71 -21.12 -4.92 -2.84
N VAL A 72 -21.42 -5.66 -3.90
CA VAL A 72 -21.24 -7.12 -3.96
C VAL A 72 -20.10 -7.42 -4.93
N PRO A 73 -18.94 -7.87 -4.47
CA PRO A 73 -17.82 -8.17 -5.34
C PRO A 73 -18.02 -9.48 -6.09
N ALA A 74 -17.56 -9.52 -7.34
CA ALA A 74 -17.41 -10.76 -8.13
C ALA A 74 -15.95 -11.25 -8.11
N CYS A 75 -15.01 -10.39 -7.68
CA CYS A 75 -13.61 -10.74 -7.55
C CYS A 75 -13.01 -10.02 -6.32
N VAL A 76 -12.22 -10.73 -5.55
CA VAL A 76 -11.50 -10.21 -4.38
C VAL A 76 -10.00 -10.25 -4.62
N VAL A 77 -9.34 -9.11 -4.48
CA VAL A 77 -7.88 -8.96 -4.65
C VAL A 77 -7.26 -8.55 -3.33
N ALA A 78 -6.34 -9.33 -2.81
CA ALA A 78 -5.52 -8.94 -1.65
C ALA A 78 -4.26 -8.21 -2.13
N VAL A 79 -3.93 -7.11 -1.47
CA VAL A 79 -2.74 -6.29 -1.75
C VAL A 79 -1.91 -6.16 -0.50
N ASP A 80 -0.67 -6.64 -0.55
CA ASP A 80 0.27 -6.56 0.57
C ASP A 80 -0.23 -7.31 1.81
N ILE A 81 -0.74 -8.52 1.62
CA ILE A 81 -1.25 -9.39 2.69
C ILE A 81 -0.56 -10.75 2.63
N ALA A 82 0.35 -10.99 3.55
CA ALA A 82 1.15 -12.21 3.56
C ALA A 82 0.36 -13.47 3.98
N THR A 83 -0.63 -13.33 4.86
CA THR A 83 -1.40 -14.47 5.41
C THR A 83 -2.85 -14.09 5.69
N PRO A 84 -3.80 -15.06 5.68
CA PRO A 84 -5.20 -14.80 6.00
C PRO A 84 -5.46 -14.21 7.39
N ASN A 85 -4.55 -14.41 8.35
CA ASN A 85 -4.65 -13.84 9.70
C ASN A 85 -4.52 -12.30 9.70
N LEU A 86 -4.04 -11.74 8.59
CA LEU A 86 -3.92 -10.30 8.38
C LEU A 86 -5.09 -9.70 7.59
N PHE A 87 -6.15 -10.44 7.33
CA PHE A 87 -7.34 -9.87 6.69
C PHE A 87 -7.96 -8.77 7.55
N PRO A 88 -8.53 -7.73 6.91
CA PRO A 88 -9.16 -6.63 7.63
C PRO A 88 -10.39 -7.11 8.42
N GLN A 89 -10.65 -6.46 9.56
CA GLN A 89 -11.83 -6.76 10.37
C GLN A 89 -13.12 -6.56 9.55
N GLY A 90 -14.02 -7.54 9.64
CA GLY A 90 -15.29 -7.53 8.91
C GLY A 90 -15.22 -8.15 7.52
N PHE A 91 -14.05 -8.54 7.03
CA PHE A 91 -13.94 -9.36 5.83
C PHE A 91 -13.96 -10.86 6.20
N SER A 92 -14.78 -11.60 5.48
CA SER A 92 -14.79 -13.07 5.50
C SER A 92 -15.06 -13.55 4.08
N GLY A 93 -14.22 -14.40 3.56
CA GLY A 93 -14.40 -14.93 2.21
C GLY A 93 -13.09 -15.44 1.60
N ALA A 94 -13.20 -15.98 0.40
CA ALA A 94 -12.05 -16.36 -0.41
C ALA A 94 -11.43 -15.13 -1.08
N VAL A 95 -10.15 -15.24 -1.41
CA VAL A 95 -9.40 -14.27 -2.19
C VAL A 95 -9.05 -14.90 -3.52
N ASP A 96 -9.42 -14.24 -4.61
CA ASP A 96 -9.17 -14.74 -5.96
C ASP A 96 -7.74 -14.47 -6.41
N LEU A 97 -7.25 -13.25 -6.16
CA LEU A 97 -5.92 -12.80 -6.55
C LEU A 97 -5.19 -12.18 -5.36
N CYS A 98 -3.89 -12.38 -5.28
CA CYS A 98 -3.03 -11.69 -4.33
C CYS A 98 -1.82 -11.08 -5.05
N ILE A 99 -1.47 -9.84 -4.75
CA ILE A 99 -0.21 -9.21 -5.12
C ILE A 99 0.54 -8.85 -3.84
N ASP A 100 1.76 -9.32 -3.70
CA ASP A 100 2.52 -9.19 -2.45
C ASP A 100 4.03 -9.19 -2.71
N HIS A 101 4.79 -8.69 -1.73
CA HIS A 101 6.24 -8.70 -1.73
C HIS A 101 6.86 -9.45 -0.53
N HIS A 102 6.04 -9.96 0.38
CA HIS A 102 6.54 -10.67 1.56
C HIS A 102 7.02 -12.09 1.22
N PRO A 103 8.31 -12.45 1.48
CA PRO A 103 8.79 -13.81 1.28
C PRO A 103 8.02 -14.88 2.08
N SER A 104 7.34 -14.47 3.14
CA SER A 104 6.53 -15.33 4.02
C SER A 104 5.09 -15.51 3.54
N ASN A 105 4.74 -15.06 2.33
CA ASN A 105 3.38 -15.21 1.80
C ASN A 105 2.94 -16.67 1.79
N ALA A 106 1.77 -16.95 2.37
CA ALA A 106 1.23 -18.29 2.52
C ALA A 106 0.57 -18.86 1.24
N LEU A 107 0.58 -18.11 0.13
CA LEU A 107 -0.02 -18.49 -1.18
C LEU A 107 -1.48 -18.93 -1.06
N TYR A 108 -2.26 -18.20 -0.27
CA TYR A 108 -3.63 -18.54 0.13
C TYR A 108 -4.69 -18.16 -0.91
N ALA A 109 -4.36 -17.27 -1.85
CA ALA A 109 -5.27 -16.82 -2.90
C ALA A 109 -5.40 -17.88 -4.02
N GLY A 110 -6.41 -17.74 -4.85
CA GLY A 110 -6.56 -18.56 -6.06
C GLY A 110 -5.32 -18.48 -6.94
N ASP A 111 -4.84 -17.24 -7.18
CA ASP A 111 -3.58 -16.97 -7.86
C ASP A 111 -2.80 -15.87 -7.11
N THR A 112 -1.46 -15.99 -7.08
CA THR A 112 -0.59 -15.02 -6.38
C THR A 112 0.52 -14.53 -7.29
N LEU A 113 0.68 -13.19 -7.37
CA LEU A 113 1.87 -12.51 -7.86
C LEU A 113 2.73 -12.14 -6.66
N LEU A 114 3.90 -12.77 -6.52
CA LEU A 114 4.82 -12.56 -5.42
C LEU A 114 6.17 -12.05 -5.94
N HIS A 115 6.58 -10.88 -5.46
CA HIS A 115 7.86 -10.24 -5.75
C HIS A 115 8.69 -10.04 -4.48
N ALA A 116 9.22 -11.13 -3.94
CA ALA A 116 9.96 -11.12 -2.67
C ALA A 116 11.27 -10.30 -2.69
N GLU A 117 11.74 -9.91 -3.88
CA GLU A 117 12.91 -9.06 -4.09
C GLU A 117 12.60 -7.55 -4.03
N LYS A 118 11.32 -7.17 -4.13
CA LYS A 118 10.90 -5.76 -4.06
C LYS A 118 10.81 -5.27 -2.61
N SER A 119 11.13 -4.00 -2.41
CA SER A 119 11.11 -3.38 -1.08
C SER A 119 9.71 -2.99 -0.60
N ALA A 120 8.75 -2.91 -1.52
CA ALA A 120 7.37 -2.55 -1.26
C ALA A 120 6.44 -3.19 -2.30
N CYS A 121 5.22 -3.52 -1.90
CA CYS A 121 4.18 -4.00 -2.82
C CYS A 121 3.86 -2.93 -3.90
N GLY A 122 3.99 -1.63 -3.55
CA GLY A 122 3.80 -0.52 -4.47
C GLY A 122 4.68 -0.58 -5.72
N GLU A 123 5.87 -1.19 -5.65
CA GLU A 123 6.72 -1.39 -6.82
C GLU A 123 6.13 -2.45 -7.77
N ALA A 124 5.55 -3.53 -7.24
CA ALA A 124 4.89 -4.55 -8.04
C ALA A 124 3.61 -4.02 -8.68
N VAL A 125 2.84 -3.24 -7.92
CA VAL A 125 1.61 -2.60 -8.42
C VAL A 125 1.91 -1.57 -9.51
N LEU A 126 3.03 -0.84 -9.44
CA LEU A 126 3.48 0.06 -10.51
C LEU A 126 3.64 -0.68 -11.84
N ASP A 127 4.37 -1.80 -11.82
CA ASP A 127 4.60 -2.63 -13.03
C ASP A 127 3.27 -3.17 -13.59
N VAL A 128 2.38 -3.63 -12.72
CA VAL A 128 1.05 -4.12 -13.11
C VAL A 128 0.19 -3.00 -13.73
N ILE A 129 0.18 -1.79 -13.17
CA ILE A 129 -0.58 -0.66 -13.71
C ILE A 129 -0.04 -0.26 -15.10
N GLU A 130 1.28 -0.21 -15.27
CA GLU A 130 1.88 0.10 -16.58
C GLU A 130 1.49 -0.95 -17.63
N LEU A 131 1.45 -2.24 -17.27
CA LEU A 131 0.97 -3.31 -18.14
C LEU A 131 -0.53 -3.20 -18.44
N LEU A 132 -1.35 -2.82 -17.47
CA LEU A 132 -2.80 -2.72 -17.62
C LEU A 132 -3.22 -1.58 -18.54
N THR A 133 -2.61 -0.42 -18.38
CA THR A 133 -3.12 0.84 -18.92
C THR A 133 -2.15 1.59 -19.83
N GLY A 134 -0.89 1.15 -19.89
CA GLY A 134 0.20 1.81 -20.63
C GLY A 134 0.65 3.15 -20.05
N SER A 135 0.06 3.60 -18.94
CA SER A 135 0.37 4.89 -18.32
C SER A 135 -0.02 4.90 -16.83
N VAL A 136 0.62 5.77 -16.05
CA VAL A 136 0.31 6.00 -14.63
C VAL A 136 -0.05 7.47 -14.48
N THR A 137 -1.15 7.78 -13.80
CA THR A 137 -1.57 9.15 -13.54
C THR A 137 -0.81 9.73 -12.35
N GLU A 138 -0.80 11.07 -12.22
CA GLU A 138 -0.23 11.75 -11.06
C GLU A 138 -0.84 11.27 -9.73
N GLN A 139 -2.16 11.01 -9.70
CA GLN A 139 -2.82 10.47 -8.52
C GLN A 139 -2.29 9.07 -8.15
N GLU A 140 -2.19 8.18 -9.13
CA GLU A 140 -1.63 6.84 -8.95
C GLU A 140 -0.16 6.91 -8.53
N ALA A 141 0.63 7.80 -9.14
CA ALA A 141 2.03 8.03 -8.77
C ALA A 141 2.18 8.51 -7.31
N ASN A 142 1.32 9.41 -6.85
CA ASN A 142 1.30 9.85 -5.45
C ASN A 142 0.98 8.70 -4.48
N LEU A 143 0.00 7.87 -4.81
CA LEU A 143 -0.40 6.72 -4.00
C LEU A 143 0.72 5.67 -3.90
N LEU A 144 1.33 5.33 -5.02
CA LEU A 144 2.46 4.41 -5.08
C LEU A 144 3.72 4.99 -4.39
N TYR A 145 3.92 6.31 -4.47
CA TYR A 145 5.02 6.95 -3.76
C TYR A 145 4.83 6.90 -2.23
N ILE A 146 3.58 7.01 -1.75
CA ILE A 146 3.24 6.76 -0.34
C ILE A 146 3.60 5.31 0.02
N ALA A 147 3.20 4.34 -0.80
CA ALA A 147 3.50 2.93 -0.60
C ALA A 147 5.01 2.69 -0.42
N VAL A 148 5.80 3.03 -1.42
CA VAL A 148 7.25 2.80 -1.43
C VAL A 148 7.96 3.54 -0.30
N THR A 149 7.59 4.81 -0.02
CA THR A 149 8.27 5.58 1.03
C THR A 149 7.93 5.12 2.43
N THR A 150 6.71 4.64 2.68
CA THR A 150 6.34 4.17 4.02
C THR A 150 7.00 2.85 4.36
N ASP A 151 7.07 1.90 3.42
CA ASP A 151 7.66 0.59 3.67
C ASP A 151 9.20 0.61 3.71
N THR A 152 9.82 1.61 3.09
CA THR A 152 11.27 1.84 3.14
C THR A 152 11.70 2.82 4.22
N GLY A 153 10.78 3.31 5.06
CA GLY A 153 11.08 4.35 6.05
C GLY A 153 11.68 5.61 5.42
N CYS A 154 11.12 6.06 4.31
CA CYS A 154 11.67 7.14 3.49
C CYS A 154 13.09 6.81 3.00
N PHE A 155 13.27 5.60 2.46
CA PHE A 155 14.53 5.08 1.91
C PHE A 155 15.67 4.90 2.93
N GLN A 156 15.33 4.77 4.23
CA GLN A 156 16.32 4.62 5.29
C GLN A 156 16.47 3.17 5.78
N TYR A 157 15.54 2.29 5.45
CA TYR A 157 15.58 0.90 5.89
C TYR A 157 16.49 0.04 4.99
N ALA A 158 16.95 -1.07 5.56
CA ALA A 158 17.87 -1.98 4.90
C ALA A 158 17.27 -2.71 3.67
N ASN A 159 15.94 -2.74 3.55
CA ASN A 159 15.24 -3.27 2.38
C ASN A 159 15.37 -2.36 1.14
N THR A 160 15.72 -1.07 1.30
CA THR A 160 15.90 -0.14 0.18
C THR A 160 17.04 -0.59 -0.73
N ASN A 161 16.73 -0.83 -1.99
CA ASN A 161 17.71 -1.24 -3.01
C ASN A 161 17.70 -0.28 -4.22
N ALA A 162 18.53 -0.56 -5.22
CA ALA A 162 18.67 0.31 -6.39
C ALA A 162 17.39 0.34 -7.25
N ASP A 163 16.63 -0.75 -7.32
CA ASP A 163 15.41 -0.82 -8.10
C ASP A 163 14.29 -0.03 -7.43
N THR A 164 14.22 -0.06 -6.09
CA THR A 164 13.35 0.80 -5.30
C THR A 164 13.58 2.28 -5.57
N LEU A 165 14.86 2.71 -5.63
CA LEU A 165 15.19 4.10 -5.95
C LEU A 165 14.85 4.47 -7.40
N ARG A 166 14.96 3.53 -8.34
CA ARG A 166 14.51 3.73 -9.73
C ARG A 166 12.99 3.86 -9.80
N ALA A 167 12.26 3.00 -9.10
CA ALA A 167 10.80 3.10 -9.00
C ALA A 167 10.38 4.44 -8.39
N ALA A 168 11.03 4.89 -7.31
CA ALA A 168 10.79 6.19 -6.70
C ALA A 168 11.07 7.35 -7.68
N ALA A 169 12.19 7.32 -8.39
CA ALA A 169 12.52 8.32 -9.42
C ALA A 169 11.46 8.34 -10.52
N ARG A 170 11.02 7.16 -10.99
CA ARG A 170 9.95 7.03 -11.98
C ARG A 170 8.65 7.65 -11.49
N LEU A 171 8.26 7.41 -10.24
CA LEU A 171 7.05 7.98 -9.65
C LEU A 171 7.12 9.52 -9.56
N LEU A 172 8.31 10.09 -9.28
CA LEU A 172 8.52 11.55 -9.30
C LEU A 172 8.41 12.12 -10.72
N GLU A 173 8.94 11.44 -11.73
CA GLU A 173 8.77 11.82 -13.14
C GLU A 173 7.30 11.83 -13.57
N LEU A 174 6.49 10.93 -12.98
CA LEU A 174 5.05 10.81 -13.18
C LEU A 174 4.23 11.83 -12.36
N GLY A 175 4.89 12.70 -11.58
CA GLY A 175 4.27 13.81 -10.86
C GLY A 175 4.00 13.57 -9.39
N ALA A 176 4.57 12.54 -8.76
CA ALA A 176 4.43 12.36 -7.31
C ALA A 176 5.02 13.55 -6.53
N ASP A 177 4.26 14.09 -5.60
CA ASP A 177 4.68 15.21 -4.74
C ASP A 177 5.45 14.72 -3.51
N ASN A 178 6.76 14.47 -3.71
CA ASN A 178 7.66 14.09 -2.62
C ASN A 178 7.58 15.06 -1.43
N ARG A 179 7.49 16.36 -1.67
CA ARG A 179 7.48 17.36 -0.58
C ARG A 179 6.26 17.17 0.32
N LYS A 180 5.07 17.09 -0.30
CA LYS A 180 3.81 16.90 0.41
C LYS A 180 3.80 15.57 1.16
N ILE A 181 4.18 14.48 0.50
CA ILE A 181 4.18 13.13 1.08
C ILE A 181 5.20 13.06 2.23
N SER A 182 6.43 13.56 2.04
CA SER A 182 7.43 13.59 3.11
C SER A 182 6.96 14.39 4.33
N MET A 183 6.28 15.52 4.11
CA MET A 183 5.71 16.30 5.19
C MET A 183 4.59 15.56 5.91
N ASP A 184 3.64 14.97 5.18
CA ASP A 184 2.45 14.33 5.75
C ASP A 184 2.78 13.04 6.52
N PHE A 185 3.75 12.25 6.06
CA PHE A 185 4.04 10.94 6.62
C PHE A 185 5.26 10.90 7.56
N PHE A 186 6.25 11.79 7.37
CA PHE A 186 7.52 11.68 8.12
C PHE A 186 7.87 12.92 8.94
N ARG A 187 7.34 14.11 8.63
CA ARG A 187 7.72 15.36 9.28
C ARG A 187 6.66 15.92 10.21
N LYS A 188 5.36 15.74 9.94
CA LYS A 188 4.30 16.24 10.81
C LYS A 188 4.23 15.44 12.10
N ILE A 189 4.53 16.10 13.21
CA ILE A 189 4.43 15.55 14.56
C ILE A 189 3.40 16.37 15.31
N SER A 190 2.39 15.71 15.92
CA SER A 190 1.40 16.39 16.75
C SER A 190 2.05 16.92 18.04
N ARG A 191 1.49 18.01 18.59
CA ARG A 191 1.95 18.55 19.89
C ARG A 191 1.87 17.49 21.00
N ALA A 192 0.82 16.67 21.01
CA ALA A 192 0.64 15.59 21.98
C ALA A 192 1.77 14.55 21.87
N ARG A 193 2.13 14.13 20.63
CA ARG A 193 3.24 13.21 20.41
C ARG A 193 4.58 13.82 20.83
N MET A 194 4.79 15.10 20.54
CA MET A 194 6.01 15.79 20.93
C MET A 194 6.16 15.87 22.46
N ALA A 195 5.07 16.18 23.18
CA ALA A 195 5.06 16.19 24.64
C ALA A 195 5.31 14.80 25.24
N LEU A 196 4.67 13.76 24.68
CA LEU A 196 4.87 12.37 25.12
C LEU A 196 6.33 11.91 24.93
N VAL A 197 6.92 12.20 23.75
CA VAL A 197 8.32 11.89 23.46
C VAL A 197 9.24 12.62 24.44
N GLY A 198 8.99 13.88 24.75
CA GLY A 198 9.75 14.65 25.76
C GLY A 198 9.69 13.98 27.15
N GLN A 199 8.53 13.51 27.59
CA GLN A 199 8.38 12.78 28.86
C GLN A 199 9.15 11.46 28.85
N ILE A 200 9.06 10.68 27.76
CA ILE A 200 9.80 9.43 27.60
C ILE A 200 11.30 9.67 27.69
N TYR A 201 11.83 10.63 26.96
CA TYR A 201 13.26 10.96 27.02
C TYR A 201 13.70 11.43 28.41
N SER A 202 12.90 12.23 29.09
CA SER A 202 13.19 12.65 30.46
C SER A 202 13.27 11.48 31.42
N CYS A 203 12.36 10.50 31.27
CA CYS A 203 12.35 9.28 32.08
C CYS A 203 13.58 8.39 31.78
N LEU A 204 13.91 8.19 30.49
CA LEU A 204 15.06 7.38 30.06
C LEU A 204 16.41 7.96 30.51
N LEU A 205 16.57 9.29 30.49
CA LEU A 205 17.77 9.94 31.00
C LEU A 205 17.99 9.74 32.49
N TYR A 206 16.91 9.53 33.27
CA TYR A 206 16.98 9.26 34.70
C TYR A 206 17.27 7.78 35.04
N THR A 207 16.87 6.86 34.16
CA THR A 207 16.93 5.42 34.44
C THR A 207 18.04 4.66 33.69
N SER A 208 18.61 5.25 32.64
CA SER A 208 19.75 4.67 31.92
C SER A 208 21.07 5.26 32.41
N PRO A 209 22.03 4.44 32.90
CA PRO A 209 23.37 4.92 33.15
C PRO A 209 23.96 5.43 31.82
N SER A 210 24.39 6.69 31.79
CA SER A 210 25.11 7.25 30.66
C SER A 210 26.31 6.37 30.33
N PRO A 211 26.50 5.92 29.08
CA PRO A 211 27.77 5.31 28.70
C PRO A 211 28.87 6.37 28.85
N ARG A 212 29.83 6.08 29.71
CA ARG A 212 31.05 6.88 29.84
C ARG A 212 31.98 6.54 28.71
#